data_1faa60dac38201f74589f89bb79e780d
#
_entry.id   1faa60dac38201f74589f89bb79e780d
#
_cell.length_a   1.000
_cell.length_b   1.000
_cell.length_c   1.000
_cell.angle_alpha   90.00
_cell.angle_beta   90.00
_cell.angle_gamma   90.00
#
_symmetry.space_group_name_H-M   'P 1'
#
loop_
_entity.id
_entity.type
_entity.pdbx_description
1 polymer ?
#
loop_
_entity_poly.entity_id
_entity_poly.type
_entity_poly.pdbx_seq_one_letter_code
_entity_poly.pdbx_strand_id
1 'polypeptide(L)'
;QQALQAQQYLAAERAQARSKPEARATLVMVVDDSITVRKVTTRLLERNGMEVVTAKDGVDAIARLQDIKPDIMLLDIEMPRMDGFEVATRVRHDERLSELPIVMITSRTGEKHRERALSIGVNVYLGKPYQEAQLLEVISKLVDIRE
;
A
#
# COMPACT_ATOMS: atom_id res chain seq x y z
N GLN A 1 -11.65 -11.51 -14.93
CA GLN A 1 -12.19 -10.91 -13.70
C GLN A 1 -12.35 -11.92 -12.58
N GLN A 2 -12.77 -13.14 -12.90
CA GLN A 2 -12.88 -14.17 -11.87
C GLN A 2 -11.52 -14.52 -11.27
N ALA A 3 -10.47 -14.54 -12.08
CA ALA A 3 -9.13 -14.83 -11.59
C ALA A 3 -8.65 -13.73 -10.63
N LEU A 4 -8.93 -12.45 -10.93
CA LEU A 4 -8.55 -11.36 -10.08
C LEU A 4 -9.32 -11.40 -8.75
N GLN A 5 -10.62 -11.69 -8.82
CA GLN A 5 -11.45 -11.80 -7.62
C GLN A 5 -10.98 -12.96 -6.75
N ALA A 6 -10.60 -14.08 -7.36
CA ALA A 6 -10.09 -15.23 -6.62
C ALA A 6 -8.77 -14.89 -5.91
N GLN A 7 -7.87 -14.17 -6.58
CA GLN A 7 -6.62 -13.75 -5.95
C GLN A 7 -6.86 -12.85 -4.75
N GLN A 8 -7.79 -11.92 -4.88
CA GLN A 8 -8.11 -11.00 -3.78
C GLN A 8 -8.79 -11.73 -2.62
N TYR A 9 -9.65 -12.68 -2.93
CA TYR A 9 -10.29 -13.49 -1.91
C TYR A 9 -9.26 -14.31 -1.13
N LEU A 10 -8.32 -14.93 -1.83
CA LEU A 10 -7.27 -15.70 -1.19
C LEU A 10 -6.37 -14.81 -0.32
N ALA A 11 -6.06 -13.61 -0.79
CA ALA A 11 -5.27 -12.67 0.02
C ALA A 11 -6.02 -12.28 1.29
N ALA A 12 -7.33 -12.07 1.21
CA ALA A 12 -8.14 -11.73 2.37
C ALA A 12 -8.21 -12.89 3.36
N GLU A 13 -8.38 -14.14 2.87
CA GLU A 13 -8.35 -15.31 3.73
C GLU A 13 -7.03 -15.45 4.46
N ARG A 14 -5.93 -15.28 3.74
CA ARG A 14 -4.60 -15.35 4.34
C ARG A 14 -4.40 -14.26 5.36
N ALA A 15 -4.92 -13.07 5.10
CA ALA A 15 -4.86 -11.97 6.06
C ALA A 15 -5.57 -12.31 7.36
N GLN A 16 -6.72 -13.00 7.28
CA GLN A 16 -7.45 -13.42 8.47
C GLN A 16 -6.73 -14.52 9.24
N ALA A 17 -6.02 -15.37 8.52
CA ALA A 17 -5.28 -16.48 9.13
C ALA A 17 -3.94 -16.06 9.72
N ARG A 18 -3.61 -14.77 9.70
CA ARG A 18 -2.30 -14.23 10.08
C ARG A 18 -2.12 -14.05 11.58
N SER A 19 -2.75 -14.91 12.36
CA SER A 19 -2.58 -14.90 13.82
C SER A 19 -1.24 -15.49 14.25
N LYS A 20 -0.58 -16.24 13.36
CA LYS A 20 0.72 -16.88 13.66
C LYS A 20 1.83 -16.08 12.99
N PRO A 21 2.58 -15.27 13.75
CA PRO A 21 3.57 -14.35 13.15
C PRO A 21 4.60 -15.05 12.26
N GLU A 22 5.09 -16.22 12.66
CA GLU A 22 6.14 -16.92 11.94
C GLU A 22 5.65 -17.51 10.61
N ALA A 23 4.35 -17.63 10.40
CA ALA A 23 3.79 -18.18 9.16
C ALA A 23 3.23 -17.11 8.24
N ARG A 24 3.28 -15.84 8.64
CA ARG A 24 2.66 -14.76 7.90
C ARG A 24 3.54 -14.25 6.77
N ALA A 25 2.95 -14.15 5.57
CA ALA A 25 3.55 -13.35 4.51
C ALA A 25 3.09 -11.91 4.69
N THR A 26 3.97 -10.95 4.38
CA THR A 26 3.60 -9.55 4.41
C THR A 26 2.56 -9.26 3.34
N LEU A 27 1.46 -8.62 3.71
CA LEU A 27 0.41 -8.23 2.78
C LEU A 27 0.57 -6.74 2.46
N VAL A 28 0.77 -6.44 1.18
CA VAL A 28 0.98 -5.08 0.70
C VAL A 28 -0.22 -4.65 -0.13
N MET A 29 -0.77 -3.47 0.17
CA MET A 29 -1.79 -2.88 -0.70
C MET A 29 -1.12 -1.88 -1.64
N VAL A 30 -1.29 -2.09 -2.94
CA VAL A 30 -0.72 -1.20 -3.97
C VAL A 30 -1.86 -0.38 -4.57
N VAL A 31 -1.81 0.94 -4.36
CA VAL A 31 -2.85 1.86 -4.83
C VAL A 31 -2.25 2.77 -5.89
N ASP A 32 -2.67 2.58 -7.14
CA ASP A 32 -2.17 3.36 -8.27
C ASP A 32 -3.19 3.23 -9.40
N ASP A 33 -3.47 4.31 -10.10
CA ASP A 33 -4.45 4.27 -11.19
C ASP A 33 -3.90 3.67 -12.48
N SER A 34 -2.58 3.47 -12.56
CA SER A 34 -1.94 2.85 -13.72
C SER A 34 -1.93 1.33 -13.58
N ILE A 35 -2.59 0.64 -14.50
CA ILE A 35 -2.59 -0.83 -14.51
C ILE A 35 -1.17 -1.37 -14.70
N THR A 36 -0.35 -0.70 -15.50
CA THR A 36 1.04 -1.11 -15.73
C THR A 36 1.83 -1.04 -14.43
N VAL A 37 1.71 0.05 -13.69
CA VAL A 37 2.41 0.21 -12.42
C VAL A 37 1.96 -0.85 -11.43
N ARG A 38 0.64 -1.08 -11.33
CA ARG A 38 0.12 -2.12 -10.42
C ARG A 38 0.69 -3.50 -10.75
N LYS A 39 0.74 -3.85 -12.05
CA LYS A 39 1.27 -5.16 -12.46
C LYS A 39 2.76 -5.30 -12.17
N VAL A 40 3.55 -4.29 -12.51
CA VAL A 40 5.00 -4.33 -12.30
C VAL A 40 5.31 -4.41 -10.82
N THR A 41 4.65 -3.58 -10.01
CA THR A 41 4.88 -3.57 -8.58
C THR A 41 4.45 -4.90 -7.94
N THR A 42 3.30 -5.43 -8.35
CA THR A 42 2.82 -6.71 -7.83
C THR A 42 3.82 -7.83 -8.10
N ARG A 43 4.35 -7.90 -9.33
CA ARG A 43 5.34 -8.93 -9.69
C ARG A 43 6.60 -8.81 -8.84
N LEU A 44 7.07 -7.60 -8.64
CA LEU A 44 8.26 -7.36 -7.80
C LEU A 44 8.03 -7.89 -6.39
N LEU A 45 6.90 -7.53 -5.79
CA LEU A 45 6.62 -7.89 -4.42
C LEU A 45 6.38 -9.39 -4.26
N GLU A 46 5.67 -9.99 -5.20
CA GLU A 46 5.41 -11.43 -5.16
C GLU A 46 6.69 -12.24 -5.32
N ARG A 47 7.62 -11.78 -6.16
CA ARG A 47 8.93 -12.43 -6.30
C ARG A 47 9.72 -12.40 -5.01
N ASN A 48 9.40 -11.48 -4.12
CA ASN A 48 10.08 -11.33 -2.83
C ASN A 48 9.25 -11.89 -1.67
N GLY A 49 8.31 -12.78 -1.97
CA GLY A 49 7.58 -13.52 -0.95
C GLY A 49 6.44 -12.79 -0.29
N MET A 50 6.03 -11.65 -0.84
CA MET A 50 4.92 -10.88 -0.28
C MET A 50 3.62 -11.20 -1.00
N GLU A 51 2.50 -10.95 -0.32
CA GLU A 51 1.18 -11.02 -0.92
C GLU A 51 0.71 -9.62 -1.24
N VAL A 52 -0.05 -9.47 -2.32
CA VAL A 52 -0.43 -8.15 -2.81
C VAL A 52 -1.92 -8.07 -3.06
N VAL A 53 -2.53 -6.99 -2.60
CA VAL A 53 -3.88 -6.61 -2.99
C VAL A 53 -3.76 -5.25 -3.67
N THR A 54 -4.46 -5.06 -4.78
CA THR A 54 -4.37 -3.83 -5.54
C THR A 54 -5.65 -3.03 -5.47
N ALA A 55 -5.52 -1.71 -5.60
CA ALA A 55 -6.65 -0.81 -5.74
C ALA A 55 -6.32 0.15 -6.89
N LYS A 56 -7.31 0.42 -7.72
CA LYS A 56 -7.11 1.23 -8.93
C LYS A 56 -7.23 2.73 -8.70
N ASP A 57 -7.77 3.13 -7.56
CA ASP A 57 -7.90 4.54 -7.18
C ASP A 57 -8.19 4.65 -5.69
N GLY A 58 -8.34 5.87 -5.20
CA GLY A 58 -8.57 6.11 -3.79
C GLY A 58 -9.89 5.55 -3.28
N VAL A 59 -10.94 5.67 -4.09
CA VAL A 59 -12.26 5.15 -3.70
C VAL A 59 -12.21 3.63 -3.56
N ASP A 60 -11.56 2.96 -4.51
CA ASP A 60 -11.39 1.51 -4.48
C ASP A 60 -10.56 1.10 -3.27
N ALA A 61 -9.50 1.85 -2.95
CA ALA A 61 -8.65 1.56 -1.79
C ALA A 61 -9.46 1.62 -0.49
N ILE A 62 -10.24 2.67 -0.30
CA ILE A 62 -11.06 2.82 0.91
C ILE A 62 -12.08 1.68 1.00
N ALA A 63 -12.69 1.31 -0.13
CA ALA A 63 -13.64 0.19 -0.14
C ALA A 63 -12.98 -1.12 0.28
N ARG A 64 -11.80 -1.40 -0.24
CA ARG A 64 -11.09 -2.65 0.11
C ARG A 64 -10.64 -2.66 1.56
N LEU A 65 -10.27 -1.51 2.10
CA LEU A 65 -9.84 -1.40 3.49
C LEU A 65 -10.95 -1.67 4.49
N GLN A 66 -12.23 -1.71 4.06
CA GLN A 66 -13.32 -2.11 4.92
C GLN A 66 -13.21 -3.59 5.32
N ASP A 67 -12.66 -4.42 4.43
CA ASP A 67 -12.61 -5.87 4.61
C ASP A 67 -11.20 -6.39 4.82
N ILE A 68 -10.18 -5.64 4.41
CA ILE A 68 -8.79 -6.08 4.41
C ILE A 68 -7.95 -5.08 5.17
N LYS A 69 -7.10 -5.57 6.07
CA LYS A 69 -6.12 -4.73 6.75
C LYS A 69 -4.73 -5.15 6.30
N PRO A 70 -4.14 -4.43 5.33
CA PRO A 70 -2.78 -4.77 4.89
C PRO A 70 -1.75 -4.42 5.96
N ASP A 71 -0.55 -4.96 5.80
CA ASP A 71 0.56 -4.63 6.69
C ASP A 71 1.22 -3.31 6.31
N ILE A 72 1.10 -2.92 5.05
CA ILE A 72 1.69 -1.68 4.53
C ILE A 72 0.93 -1.28 3.27
N MET A 73 0.86 0.02 3.02
CA MET A 73 0.21 0.56 1.83
C MET A 73 1.22 1.34 1.00
N LEU A 74 1.31 1.04 -0.30
CA LEU A 74 2.04 1.83 -1.28
C LEU A 74 1.00 2.66 -2.03
N LEU A 75 1.15 3.98 -2.01
CA LEU A 75 0.06 4.89 -2.38
C LEU A 75 0.55 5.98 -3.30
N ASP A 76 -0.02 6.06 -4.50
CA ASP A 76 0.23 7.16 -5.42
C ASP A 76 -0.60 8.39 -5.03
N ILE A 77 -0.12 9.57 -5.40
CA ILE A 77 -0.87 10.83 -5.15
C ILE A 77 -1.91 11.06 -6.23
N GLU A 78 -1.51 10.97 -7.50
CA GLU A 78 -2.37 11.41 -8.60
C GLU A 78 -3.32 10.33 -9.05
N MET A 79 -4.53 10.42 -8.57
CA MET A 79 -5.61 9.50 -8.93
C MET A 79 -6.91 10.27 -9.08
N PRO A 80 -7.82 9.81 -9.95
CA PRO A 80 -9.10 10.50 -10.11
C PRO A 80 -9.97 10.36 -8.86
N ARG A 81 -10.84 11.33 -8.66
CA ARG A 81 -11.87 11.40 -7.62
C ARG A 81 -11.34 11.55 -6.20
N MET A 82 -10.38 10.76 -5.79
CA MET A 82 -9.79 10.84 -4.46
C MET A 82 -8.29 10.62 -4.59
N ASP A 83 -7.50 11.65 -4.32
CA ASP A 83 -6.04 11.55 -4.45
C ASP A 83 -5.41 10.85 -3.24
N GLY A 84 -4.10 10.64 -3.33
CA GLY A 84 -3.38 9.93 -2.27
C GLY A 84 -3.36 10.67 -0.95
N PHE A 85 -3.36 12.00 -0.96
CA PHE A 85 -3.38 12.76 0.28
C PHE A 85 -4.69 12.51 1.04
N GLU A 86 -5.80 12.46 0.33
CA GLU A 86 -7.08 12.19 0.95
C GLU A 86 -7.18 10.77 1.48
N VAL A 87 -6.66 9.79 0.73
CA VAL A 87 -6.62 8.40 1.20
C VAL A 87 -5.84 8.31 2.50
N ALA A 88 -4.64 8.90 2.53
CA ALA A 88 -3.80 8.88 3.73
C ALA A 88 -4.50 9.54 4.91
N THR A 89 -5.17 10.66 4.68
CA THR A 89 -5.91 11.37 5.73
C THR A 89 -6.99 10.48 6.31
N ARG A 90 -7.77 9.81 5.45
CA ARG A 90 -8.84 8.93 5.91
C ARG A 90 -8.31 7.74 6.69
N VAL A 91 -7.20 7.16 6.24
CA VAL A 91 -6.56 6.05 6.94
C VAL A 91 -6.12 6.48 8.34
N ARG A 92 -5.51 7.64 8.47
CA ARG A 92 -5.04 8.13 9.77
C ARG A 92 -6.17 8.48 10.74
N HIS A 93 -7.36 8.78 10.23
CA HIS A 93 -8.52 9.07 11.07
C HIS A 93 -9.38 7.85 11.38
N ASP A 94 -9.05 6.71 10.80
CA ASP A 94 -9.74 5.45 11.09
C ASP A 94 -9.00 4.73 12.20
N GLU A 95 -9.65 4.49 13.33
CA GLU A 95 -9.03 3.87 14.49
C GLU A 95 -8.37 2.54 14.16
N ARG A 96 -9.02 1.74 13.32
CA ARG A 96 -8.51 0.42 12.94
C ARG A 96 -7.25 0.52 12.10
N LEU A 97 -7.08 1.61 11.34
CA LEU A 97 -6.01 1.77 10.36
C LEU A 97 -5.01 2.86 10.72
N SER A 98 -5.18 3.51 11.86
CA SER A 98 -4.40 4.70 12.19
C SER A 98 -2.89 4.47 12.23
N GLU A 99 -2.46 3.23 12.50
CA GLU A 99 -1.04 2.87 12.56
C GLU A 99 -0.53 2.19 11.30
N LEU A 100 -1.36 2.06 10.26
CA LEU A 100 -0.97 1.41 9.02
C LEU A 100 0.20 2.16 8.37
N PRO A 101 1.35 1.51 8.13
CA PRO A 101 2.45 2.17 7.44
C PRO A 101 2.06 2.55 6.02
N ILE A 102 2.37 3.77 5.63
CA ILE A 102 2.07 4.29 4.29
C ILE A 102 3.36 4.77 3.64
N VAL A 103 3.67 4.24 2.47
CA VAL A 103 4.73 4.72 1.61
C VAL A 103 4.07 5.40 0.42
N MET A 104 4.28 6.71 0.29
CA MET A 104 3.72 7.43 -0.84
C MET A 104 4.74 7.40 -1.98
N ILE A 105 4.31 6.94 -3.16
CA ILE A 105 5.18 6.76 -4.32
C ILE A 105 4.60 7.56 -5.47
N THR A 106 5.33 8.60 -5.90
CA THR A 106 4.76 9.56 -6.84
C THR A 106 5.80 10.20 -7.72
N SER A 107 5.37 10.70 -8.88
CA SER A 107 6.21 11.51 -9.74
C SER A 107 6.30 12.97 -9.26
N ARG A 108 5.47 13.34 -8.27
CA ARG A 108 5.53 14.68 -7.69
C ARG A 108 6.56 14.71 -6.57
N THR A 109 7.73 15.29 -6.87
CA THR A 109 8.88 15.25 -5.96
C THR A 109 9.17 16.58 -5.28
N GLY A 110 8.30 17.59 -5.46
CA GLY A 110 8.51 18.89 -4.83
C GLY A 110 8.43 18.82 -3.31
N GLU A 111 9.20 19.66 -2.65
CA GLU A 111 9.30 19.69 -1.18
C GLU A 111 7.94 19.93 -0.53
N LYS A 112 7.10 20.78 -1.12
CA LYS A 112 5.77 21.05 -0.55
C LYS A 112 4.89 19.82 -0.51
N HIS A 113 4.96 18.99 -1.54
CA HIS A 113 4.18 17.75 -1.57
C HIS A 113 4.69 16.78 -0.51
N ARG A 114 6.00 16.68 -0.37
CA ARG A 114 6.63 15.83 0.62
C ARG A 114 6.24 16.26 2.03
N GLU A 115 6.35 17.55 2.31
CA GLU A 115 5.99 18.10 3.63
C GLU A 115 4.52 17.84 3.95
N ARG A 116 3.65 18.04 2.95
CA ARG A 116 2.22 17.78 3.13
C ARG A 116 1.96 16.32 3.48
N ALA A 117 2.62 15.40 2.76
CA ALA A 117 2.48 13.96 3.02
C ALA A 117 2.91 13.63 4.45
N LEU A 118 4.08 14.11 4.85
CA LEU A 118 4.60 13.83 6.18
C LEU A 118 3.73 14.44 7.28
N SER A 119 3.17 15.61 7.04
CA SER A 119 2.28 16.25 8.02
C SER A 119 0.97 15.48 8.21
N ILE A 120 0.50 14.79 7.18
CA ILE A 120 -0.69 13.93 7.28
C ILE A 120 -0.37 12.68 8.08
N GLY A 121 0.88 12.22 8.06
CA GLY A 121 1.29 11.03 8.77
C GLY A 121 1.76 9.91 7.86
N VAL A 122 2.12 10.24 6.60
CA VAL A 122 2.76 9.29 5.69
C VAL A 122 4.15 8.99 6.23
N ASN A 123 4.54 7.71 6.23
CA ASN A 123 5.80 7.30 6.84
C ASN A 123 7.00 7.58 5.95
N VAL A 124 6.88 7.33 4.65
CA VAL A 124 7.98 7.53 3.70
C VAL A 124 7.43 8.09 2.40
N TYR A 125 8.19 8.97 1.78
CA TYR A 125 7.83 9.60 0.51
C TYR A 125 8.92 9.26 -0.51
N LEU A 126 8.57 8.49 -1.55
CA LEU A 126 9.50 8.09 -2.61
C LEU A 126 9.11 8.72 -3.93
N GLY A 127 10.10 9.25 -4.65
CA GLY A 127 9.89 9.76 -5.99
C GLY A 127 10.01 8.66 -7.03
N LYS A 128 9.20 8.76 -8.09
CA LYS A 128 9.32 7.89 -9.27
C LYS A 128 10.31 8.54 -10.24
N PRO A 129 11.17 7.77 -10.90
CA PRO A 129 11.39 6.32 -10.72
C PRO A 129 12.18 6.03 -9.45
N TYR A 130 11.91 4.88 -8.84
CA TYR A 130 12.64 4.44 -7.66
C TYR A 130 13.40 3.15 -8.00
N GLN A 131 14.40 2.82 -7.19
CA GLN A 131 15.11 1.55 -7.34
C GLN A 131 14.38 0.46 -6.56
N GLU A 132 14.29 -0.73 -7.15
CA GLU A 132 13.58 -1.84 -6.53
C GLU A 132 14.15 -2.17 -5.15
N ALA A 133 15.49 -2.19 -5.03
CA ALA A 133 16.13 -2.47 -3.76
C ALA A 133 15.74 -1.45 -2.69
N GLN A 134 15.60 -0.19 -3.07
CA GLN A 134 15.20 0.88 -2.15
C GLN A 134 13.78 0.65 -1.63
N LEU A 135 12.86 0.31 -2.52
CA LEU A 135 11.48 0.05 -2.13
C LEU A 135 11.40 -1.14 -1.18
N LEU A 136 12.10 -2.23 -1.51
CA LEU A 136 12.10 -3.43 -0.68
C LEU A 136 12.68 -3.16 0.71
N GLU A 137 13.74 -2.36 0.78
CA GLU A 137 14.32 -1.98 2.07
C GLU A 137 13.35 -1.16 2.91
N VAL A 138 12.66 -0.20 2.30
CA VAL A 138 11.67 0.63 2.99
C VAL A 138 10.55 -0.24 3.56
N ILE A 139 10.03 -1.15 2.76
CA ILE A 139 8.96 -2.05 3.19
C ILE A 139 9.44 -2.89 4.37
N SER A 140 10.60 -3.49 4.26
CA SER A 140 11.17 -4.33 5.31
C SER A 140 11.27 -3.58 6.63
N LYS A 141 11.81 -2.36 6.59
CA LYS A 141 11.98 -1.56 7.81
C LYS A 141 10.64 -1.19 8.45
N LEU A 142 9.65 -0.82 7.65
CA LEU A 142 8.37 -0.40 8.20
C LEU A 142 7.58 -1.57 8.76
N VAL A 143 7.67 -2.74 8.14
CA VAL A 143 6.98 -3.93 8.61
C VAL A 143 7.66 -4.47 9.88
N ASP A 144 8.99 -4.46 9.94
CA ASP A 144 9.72 -4.93 11.11
C ASP A 144 9.42 -4.10 12.36
N ILE A 145 9.26 -2.78 12.20
CA ILE A 145 8.96 -1.89 13.33
C ILE A 145 7.62 -2.26 13.97
N ARG A 146 6.67 -2.78 13.18
CA ARG A 146 5.35 -3.15 13.70
C ARG A 146 5.38 -4.42 14.53
N GLU A 147 6.37 -5.25 14.31
CA GLU A 147 6.51 -6.50 15.06
C GLU A 147 7.20 -6.24 16.39
#